data_7a00ccf928d27a80511dd485ebf0f12f
#
_entry.id   7a00ccf928d27a80511dd485ebf0f12f
#
_cell.length_a   1.000
_cell.length_b   1.000
_cell.length_c   1.000
_cell.angle_alpha   90.00
_cell.angle_beta   90.00
_cell.angle_gamma   90.00
#
_symmetry.space_group_name_H-M   'P 1'
#
loop_
_entity.id
_entity.type
_entity.pdbx_description
1 polymer ?
#
loop_
_entity_poly.entity_id
_entity_poly.type
_entity_poly.pdbx_seq_one_letter_code
_entity_poly.pdbx_strand_id
1 'polypeptide(L)'
;VRRQVQHGLIGPVPAAEARQRRTTLLHRCQERGRVLIEVGEVTGEVGRQIRRLGSSVDWSRERFTMDEGLSNAVKEVFVKLHEEGLIYRGKRLVNWDPKLRTAISDLEVENRESKGSMWHIRYPLADNPAEAVIVATTRPETLLGDVAVAVNPEDERYTHLIGKELILPLTGRTIPVIADEYVEKDFGTGCVKITPAHDFNDYEVGKRHDTRLINVFDLEAKV
;
A
#
# COMPACT_ATOMS: atom_id res chain seq x y z
N VAL A 1 -9.25 3.02 22.28
CA VAL A 1 -9.06 3.88 21.10
C VAL A 1 -8.26 3.06 20.10
N ARG A 2 -8.90 2.56 19.05
CA ARG A 2 -8.14 2.02 17.91
C ARG A 2 -7.32 3.18 17.36
N ARG A 3 -6.01 3.13 17.42
CA ARG A 3 -5.20 3.89 16.47
C ARG A 3 -5.51 3.27 15.11
N GLN A 4 -6.29 3.96 14.31
CA GLN A 4 -6.52 3.56 12.93
C GLN A 4 -5.16 3.56 12.26
N VAL A 5 -4.68 2.38 11.91
CA VAL A 5 -3.59 2.26 10.96
C VAL A 5 -4.18 2.66 9.62
N GLN A 6 -3.72 3.77 9.08
CA GLN A 6 -4.21 4.24 7.81
C GLN A 6 -3.36 3.64 6.71
N HIS A 7 -4.03 3.00 5.77
CA HIS A 7 -3.41 2.44 4.59
C HIS A 7 -3.26 3.53 3.54
N GLY A 8 -2.04 3.75 3.08
CA GLY A 8 -1.74 4.75 2.06
C GLY A 8 -1.07 4.12 0.84
N LEU A 9 -1.21 4.77 -0.31
CA LEU A 9 -0.50 4.40 -1.54
C LEU A 9 0.76 5.24 -1.68
N ILE A 10 1.91 4.60 -1.87
CA ILE A 10 3.12 5.28 -2.30
C ILE A 10 3.06 5.40 -3.82
N GLY A 11 2.70 6.60 -4.30
CA GLY A 11 2.67 6.92 -5.73
C GLY A 11 4.06 7.21 -6.32
N PRO A 12 4.21 7.25 -7.66
CA PRO A 12 5.44 7.66 -8.31
C PRO A 12 5.76 9.12 -7.99
N VAL A 13 7.02 9.40 -7.63
CA VAL A 13 7.52 10.76 -7.39
C VAL A 13 7.45 11.57 -8.70
N PRO A 14 6.90 12.81 -8.72
CA PRO A 14 6.86 13.66 -9.91
C PRO A 14 8.25 13.88 -10.52
N ALA A 15 8.34 13.98 -11.85
CA ALA A 15 9.60 14.10 -12.59
C ALA A 15 10.47 15.33 -12.18
N ALA A 16 9.85 16.42 -11.73
CA ALA A 16 10.54 17.60 -11.22
C ALA A 16 11.28 17.34 -9.89
N GLU A 17 10.64 16.59 -8.99
CA GLU A 17 11.23 16.14 -7.72
C GLU A 17 12.35 15.11 -7.93
N ALA A 18 12.27 14.28 -8.97
CA ALA A 18 13.32 13.34 -9.35
C ALA A 18 14.60 14.06 -9.82
N ARG A 19 14.48 15.24 -10.48
CA ARG A 19 15.63 16.07 -10.87
C ARG A 19 16.31 16.72 -9.66
N GLN A 20 15.54 17.24 -8.72
CA GLN A 20 16.05 17.86 -7.50
C GLN A 20 16.73 16.82 -6.58
N ARG A 21 16.18 15.60 -6.54
CA ARG A 21 16.79 14.46 -5.85
C ARG A 21 18.09 13.99 -6.50
N ARG A 22 18.26 14.15 -7.81
CA ARG A 22 19.51 13.82 -8.52
C ARG A 22 20.66 14.72 -8.13
N THR A 23 20.41 16.03 -7.94
CA THR A 23 21.42 16.98 -7.48
C THR A 23 21.78 16.77 -6.00
N THR A 24 20.79 16.44 -5.17
CA THR A 24 20.99 16.06 -3.76
C THR A 24 21.72 14.72 -3.61
N LEU A 25 21.49 13.77 -4.54
CA LEU A 25 22.22 12.50 -4.58
C LEU A 25 23.69 12.68 -4.96
N LEU A 26 24.03 13.60 -5.86
CA LEU A 26 25.42 13.91 -6.22
C LEU A 26 26.17 14.59 -5.07
N HIS A 27 25.51 15.48 -4.31
CA HIS A 27 26.08 16.04 -3.08
C HIS A 27 26.26 14.96 -1.99
N ARG A 28 25.31 14.05 -1.83
CA ARG A 28 25.42 12.90 -0.91
C ARG A 28 26.46 11.87 -1.36
N CYS A 29 26.80 11.80 -2.65
CA CYS A 29 27.90 10.93 -3.13
C CYS A 29 29.28 11.44 -2.71
N GLN A 30 29.48 12.76 -2.55
CA GLN A 30 30.72 13.32 -1.98
C GLN A 30 30.81 13.08 -0.46
N GLU A 31 29.69 13.16 0.27
CA GLU A 31 29.64 12.78 1.68
C GLU A 31 29.76 11.25 1.87
N ARG A 32 29.26 10.44 0.93
CA ARG A 32 29.42 8.98 0.95
C ARG A 32 30.87 8.52 0.81
N GLY A 33 31.74 9.29 0.16
CA GLY A 33 33.18 9.03 0.17
C GLY A 33 33.77 9.04 1.59
N ARG A 34 33.33 9.95 2.43
CA ARG A 34 33.70 9.98 3.86
C ARG A 34 33.11 8.82 4.65
N VAL A 35 31.82 8.51 4.43
CA VAL A 35 31.14 7.40 5.10
C VAL A 35 31.76 6.05 4.70
N LEU A 36 32.23 5.87 3.46
CA LEU A 36 32.92 4.66 3.03
C LEU A 36 34.29 4.48 3.68
N ILE A 37 35.01 5.56 3.98
CA ILE A 37 36.29 5.53 4.73
C ILE A 37 36.00 5.13 6.19
N GLU A 38 35.00 5.74 6.84
CA GLU A 38 34.59 5.40 8.20
C GLU A 38 34.07 3.94 8.30
N VAL A 39 33.30 3.48 7.31
CA VAL A 39 32.81 2.10 7.26
C VAL A 39 33.96 1.12 7.02
N GLY A 40 34.97 1.49 6.23
CA GLY A 40 36.19 0.68 6.05
C GLY A 40 36.97 0.50 7.37
N GLU A 41 37.06 1.55 8.20
CA GLU A 41 37.67 1.46 9.53
C GLU A 41 36.83 0.60 10.48
N VAL A 42 35.51 0.75 10.47
CA VAL A 42 34.57 -0.05 11.29
C VAL A 42 34.60 -1.54 10.89
N THR A 43 34.65 -1.86 9.60
CA THR A 43 34.74 -3.27 9.15
C THR A 43 36.06 -3.90 9.55
N GLY A 44 37.17 -3.17 9.46
CA GLY A 44 38.47 -3.64 9.96
C GLY A 44 38.47 -3.90 11.47
N GLU A 45 37.76 -3.08 12.25
CA GLU A 45 37.58 -3.30 13.69
C GLU A 45 36.73 -4.53 13.98
N VAL A 46 35.62 -4.73 13.28
CA VAL A 46 34.76 -5.91 13.40
C VAL A 46 35.55 -7.18 13.07
N GLY A 47 36.36 -7.19 12.02
CA GLY A 47 37.24 -8.32 11.67
C GLY A 47 38.24 -8.65 12.79
N ARG A 48 38.83 -7.63 13.44
CA ARG A 48 39.73 -7.82 14.59
C ARG A 48 38.99 -8.40 15.80
N GLN A 49 37.79 -7.91 16.09
CA GLN A 49 36.97 -8.41 17.21
C GLN A 49 36.59 -9.88 17.00
N ILE A 50 36.15 -10.25 15.80
CA ILE A 50 35.80 -11.63 15.46
C ILE A 50 37.00 -12.57 15.59
N ARG A 51 38.19 -12.14 15.13
CA ARG A 51 39.44 -12.91 15.32
C ARG A 51 39.76 -13.10 16.81
N ARG A 52 39.59 -12.07 17.62
CA ARG A 52 39.82 -12.13 19.05
C ARG A 52 38.84 -13.05 19.78
N LEU A 53 37.62 -13.20 19.26
CA LEU A 53 36.64 -14.17 19.76
C LEU A 53 36.97 -15.62 19.37
N GLY A 54 37.99 -15.84 18.54
CA GLY A 54 38.40 -17.17 18.11
C GLY A 54 37.50 -17.79 17.04
N SER A 55 36.74 -16.98 16.31
CA SER A 55 35.88 -17.47 15.22
C SER A 55 36.71 -17.99 14.08
N SER A 56 36.35 -19.20 13.57
CA SER A 56 36.98 -19.86 12.43
C SER A 56 36.24 -19.48 11.14
N VAL A 57 36.80 -18.52 10.39
CA VAL A 57 36.29 -18.05 9.11
C VAL A 57 37.43 -17.94 8.10
N ASP A 58 37.12 -17.93 6.82
CA ASP A 58 38.12 -17.71 5.76
C ASP A 58 38.38 -16.20 5.59
N TRP A 59 39.39 -15.70 6.28
CA TRP A 59 39.82 -14.29 6.25
C TRP A 59 40.30 -13.80 4.89
N SER A 60 40.66 -14.71 4.00
CA SER A 60 41.13 -14.38 2.65
C SER A 60 39.97 -14.00 1.73
N ARG A 61 38.77 -14.41 2.07
CA ARG A 61 37.54 -14.17 1.34
C ARG A 61 36.60 -13.14 2.02
N GLU A 62 37.20 -12.28 2.80
CA GLU A 62 36.44 -11.15 3.41
C GLU A 62 35.81 -10.29 2.32
N ARG A 63 34.51 -10.01 2.47
CA ARG A 63 33.70 -9.20 1.57
C ARG A 63 32.93 -8.16 2.31
N PHE A 64 32.80 -7.00 1.71
CA PHE A 64 31.94 -5.94 2.17
C PHE A 64 30.70 -5.84 1.27
N THR A 65 29.50 -5.72 1.86
CA THR A 65 28.25 -5.75 1.13
C THR A 65 28.10 -4.66 0.06
N MET A 66 28.93 -3.61 0.13
CA MET A 66 28.92 -2.51 -0.84
C MET A 66 30.21 -2.50 -1.68
N ASP A 67 31.03 -3.57 -1.68
CA ASP A 67 32.16 -3.67 -2.58
C ASP A 67 31.68 -3.75 -4.05
N GLU A 68 32.59 -3.46 -4.98
CA GLU A 68 32.26 -3.41 -6.40
C GLU A 68 31.73 -4.78 -6.90
N GLY A 69 32.31 -5.88 -6.47
CA GLY A 69 31.92 -7.21 -6.88
C GLY A 69 30.50 -7.56 -6.43
N LEU A 70 30.16 -7.34 -5.15
CA LEU A 70 28.82 -7.57 -4.62
C LEU A 70 27.80 -6.57 -5.19
N SER A 71 28.17 -5.31 -5.36
CA SER A 71 27.30 -4.31 -5.98
C SER A 71 26.94 -4.69 -7.42
N ASN A 72 27.87 -5.25 -8.19
CA ASN A 72 27.61 -5.71 -9.55
C ASN A 72 26.73 -6.97 -9.55
N ALA A 73 27.00 -7.93 -8.66
CA ALA A 73 26.19 -9.12 -8.51
C ALA A 73 24.73 -8.79 -8.14
N VAL A 74 24.51 -7.84 -7.22
CA VAL A 74 23.15 -7.36 -6.85
C VAL A 74 22.45 -6.74 -8.06
N LYS A 75 23.14 -5.91 -8.84
CA LYS A 75 22.57 -5.31 -10.07
C LYS A 75 22.18 -6.37 -11.10
N GLU A 76 23.05 -7.36 -11.33
CA GLU A 76 22.80 -8.43 -12.28
C GLU A 76 21.58 -9.27 -11.87
N VAL A 77 21.51 -9.68 -10.61
CA VAL A 77 20.36 -10.42 -10.08
C VAL A 77 19.09 -9.60 -10.17
N PHE A 78 19.13 -8.31 -9.83
CA PHE A 78 17.96 -7.43 -9.91
C PHE A 78 17.43 -7.32 -11.34
N VAL A 79 18.31 -7.11 -12.32
CA VAL A 79 17.94 -7.03 -13.75
C VAL A 79 17.33 -8.35 -14.21
N LYS A 80 17.98 -9.48 -13.89
CA LYS A 80 17.48 -10.80 -14.26
C LYS A 80 16.09 -11.09 -13.68
N LEU A 81 15.85 -10.79 -12.42
CA LEU A 81 14.52 -10.96 -11.80
C LEU A 81 13.46 -10.09 -12.46
N HIS A 82 13.83 -8.88 -12.91
CA HIS A 82 12.92 -8.01 -13.65
C HIS A 82 12.62 -8.57 -15.05
N GLU A 83 13.63 -9.06 -15.78
CA GLU A 83 13.46 -9.67 -17.11
C GLU A 83 12.60 -10.95 -17.04
N GLU A 84 12.70 -11.71 -15.96
CA GLU A 84 11.87 -12.89 -15.69
C GLU A 84 10.46 -12.53 -15.20
N GLY A 85 10.15 -11.25 -15.01
CA GLY A 85 8.84 -10.78 -14.53
C GLY A 85 8.54 -11.08 -13.05
N LEU A 86 9.55 -11.52 -12.28
CA LEU A 86 9.42 -11.85 -10.86
C LEU A 86 9.36 -10.60 -9.98
N ILE A 87 9.94 -9.50 -10.44
CA ILE A 87 9.84 -8.20 -9.81
C ILE A 87 9.31 -7.17 -10.81
N TYR A 88 8.52 -6.24 -10.33
CA TYR A 88 7.93 -5.18 -11.15
C TYR A 88 7.74 -3.90 -10.33
N ARG A 89 7.61 -2.77 -11.01
CA ARG A 89 7.26 -1.50 -10.38
C ARG A 89 5.74 -1.34 -10.33
N GLY A 90 5.20 -1.24 -9.12
CA GLY A 90 3.76 -1.09 -8.92
C GLY A 90 3.43 -0.28 -7.67
N LYS A 91 2.14 0.03 -7.52
CA LYS A 91 1.58 0.61 -6.29
C LYS A 91 1.17 -0.53 -5.37
N ARG A 92 1.45 -0.40 -4.08
CA ARG A 92 1.00 -1.32 -3.03
C ARG A 92 0.42 -0.55 -1.86
N LEU A 93 -0.52 -1.18 -1.17
CA LEU A 93 -0.93 -0.71 0.14
C LEU A 93 0.18 -0.96 1.16
N VAL A 94 0.35 0.00 2.04
CA VAL A 94 1.27 -0.08 3.17
C VAL A 94 0.58 0.43 4.42
N ASN A 95 1.00 -0.07 5.58
CA ASN A 95 0.65 0.55 6.86
C ASN A 95 1.44 1.86 6.97
N TRP A 96 0.76 2.95 7.30
CA TRP A 96 1.32 4.29 7.33
C TRP A 96 1.19 4.93 8.70
N ASP A 97 2.28 5.42 9.26
CA ASP A 97 2.27 6.24 10.49
C ASP A 97 2.23 7.73 10.10
N PRO A 98 1.10 8.43 10.33
CA PRO A 98 0.97 9.84 9.97
C PRO A 98 1.80 10.78 10.84
N LYS A 99 2.23 10.34 12.03
CA LYS A 99 3.10 11.12 12.93
C LYS A 99 4.55 11.08 12.47
N LEU A 100 5.03 9.90 12.13
CA LEU A 100 6.39 9.69 11.61
C LEU A 100 6.48 9.94 10.10
N ARG A 101 5.33 10.00 9.41
CA ARG A 101 5.22 10.12 7.95
C ARG A 101 6.04 9.07 7.21
N THR A 102 5.90 7.83 7.64
CA THR A 102 6.62 6.69 7.05
C THR A 102 5.75 5.45 7.00
N ALA A 103 6.08 4.56 6.07
CA ALA A 103 5.55 3.21 6.08
C ALA A 103 6.13 2.44 7.28
N ILE A 104 5.31 1.60 7.88
CA ILE A 104 5.67 0.71 8.98
C ILE A 104 5.37 -0.74 8.59
N SER A 105 6.08 -1.68 9.21
CA SER A 105 5.83 -3.11 8.99
C SER A 105 4.56 -3.56 9.71
N ASP A 106 3.99 -4.69 9.27
CA ASP A 106 2.80 -5.26 9.90
C ASP A 106 3.06 -5.66 11.36
N LEU A 107 4.31 -6.00 11.70
CA LEU A 107 4.71 -6.33 13.06
C LEU A 107 4.70 -5.14 14.03
N GLU A 108 4.74 -3.92 13.51
CA GLU A 108 4.70 -2.68 14.29
C GLU A 108 3.27 -2.19 14.53
N VAL A 109 2.27 -2.86 13.91
CA VAL A 109 0.86 -2.48 14.02
C VAL A 109 0.23 -3.16 15.25
N GLU A 110 -0.19 -2.36 16.22
CA GLU A 110 -0.96 -2.82 17.36
C GLU A 110 -2.46 -2.64 17.11
N ASN A 111 -3.19 -3.76 17.07
CA ASN A 111 -4.65 -3.72 17.00
C ASN A 111 -5.24 -3.49 18.39
N ARG A 112 -6.09 -2.45 18.51
CA ARG A 112 -6.79 -2.12 19.76
C ARG A 112 -8.28 -2.06 19.51
N GLU A 113 -9.05 -2.74 20.33
CA GLU A 113 -10.51 -2.62 20.27
C GLU A 113 -10.97 -1.23 20.72
N SER A 114 -11.89 -0.66 19.96
CA SER A 114 -12.53 0.61 20.29
C SER A 114 -14.02 0.57 19.97
N LYS A 115 -14.81 1.37 20.71
CA LYS A 115 -16.21 1.58 20.35
C LYS A 115 -16.26 2.37 19.04
N GLY A 116 -16.93 1.83 18.04
CA GLY A 116 -17.16 2.44 16.75
C GLY A 116 -18.64 2.50 16.43
N SER A 117 -18.97 3.13 15.30
CA SER A 117 -20.34 3.18 14.77
C SER A 117 -20.36 2.53 13.39
N MET A 118 -21.49 1.91 13.07
CA MET A 118 -21.79 1.44 11.73
C MET A 118 -22.61 2.50 11.02
N TRP A 119 -22.12 3.03 9.92
CA TRP A 119 -22.77 4.07 9.14
C TRP A 119 -23.47 3.46 7.94
N HIS A 120 -24.76 3.75 7.78
CA HIS A 120 -25.54 3.31 6.63
C HIS A 120 -25.60 4.47 5.62
N ILE A 121 -25.02 4.25 4.45
CA ILE A 121 -24.90 5.27 3.42
C ILE A 121 -25.72 4.85 2.21
N ARG A 122 -26.51 5.78 1.67
CA ARG A 122 -27.38 5.57 0.52
C ARG A 122 -26.65 5.90 -0.77
N TYR A 123 -26.52 4.93 -1.68
CA TYR A 123 -25.95 5.08 -3.02
C TYR A 123 -27.10 4.99 -4.04
N PRO A 124 -27.59 6.11 -4.59
CA PRO A 124 -28.68 6.11 -5.57
C PRO A 124 -28.24 5.43 -6.87
N LEU A 125 -29.19 4.75 -7.56
CA LEU A 125 -28.95 4.30 -8.93
C LEU A 125 -28.85 5.51 -9.87
N ALA A 126 -27.96 5.44 -10.85
CA ALA A 126 -27.77 6.53 -11.80
C ALA A 126 -28.95 6.68 -12.77
N ASP A 127 -29.57 5.57 -13.15
CA ASP A 127 -30.73 5.50 -14.03
C ASP A 127 -32.08 5.78 -13.31
N ASN A 128 -32.14 5.51 -12.01
CA ASN A 128 -33.33 5.76 -11.19
C ASN A 128 -32.94 6.19 -9.77
N PRO A 129 -32.67 7.48 -9.50
CA PRO A 129 -32.23 7.98 -8.19
C PRO A 129 -33.25 7.79 -7.03
N ALA A 130 -34.49 7.42 -7.33
CA ALA A 130 -35.47 7.04 -6.31
C ALA A 130 -35.09 5.71 -5.63
N GLU A 131 -34.48 4.81 -6.38
CA GLU A 131 -33.90 3.56 -5.88
C GLU A 131 -32.46 3.76 -5.42
N ALA A 132 -32.01 2.96 -4.46
CA ALA A 132 -30.67 3.05 -3.93
C ALA A 132 -30.22 1.75 -3.26
N VAL A 133 -28.92 1.54 -3.28
CA VAL A 133 -28.24 0.54 -2.46
C VAL A 133 -27.83 1.18 -1.13
N ILE A 134 -28.06 0.48 -0.02
CA ILE A 134 -27.59 0.91 1.29
C ILE A 134 -26.35 0.13 1.65
N VAL A 135 -25.25 0.83 1.85
CA VAL A 135 -23.97 0.25 2.26
C VAL A 135 -23.72 0.54 3.73
N ALA A 136 -23.38 -0.48 4.51
CA ALA A 136 -22.98 -0.34 5.91
C ALA A 136 -21.44 -0.32 6.01
N THR A 137 -20.90 0.72 6.64
CA THR A 137 -19.44 0.89 6.79
C THR A 137 -19.05 1.42 8.17
N THR A 138 -17.91 0.98 8.66
CA THR A 138 -17.28 1.55 9.87
C THR A 138 -16.29 2.68 9.53
N ARG A 139 -16.01 2.92 8.23
CA ARG A 139 -15.01 3.87 7.73
C ARG A 139 -15.62 4.84 6.70
N PRO A 140 -16.54 5.73 7.13
CA PRO A 140 -17.20 6.67 6.21
C PRO A 140 -16.20 7.68 5.60
N GLU A 141 -15.08 7.94 6.24
CA GLU A 141 -14.03 8.86 5.77
C GLU A 141 -13.41 8.44 4.44
N THR A 142 -13.46 7.15 4.08
CA THR A 142 -12.89 6.65 2.82
C THR A 142 -13.87 6.71 1.65
N LEU A 143 -15.12 7.14 1.87
CA LEU A 143 -16.19 7.20 0.86
C LEU A 143 -15.75 7.84 -0.45
N LEU A 144 -15.02 8.95 -0.38
CA LEU A 144 -14.59 9.70 -1.57
C LEU A 144 -13.66 8.89 -2.49
N GLY A 145 -13.05 7.83 -1.97
CA GLY A 145 -12.19 6.90 -2.69
C GLY A 145 -12.90 5.65 -3.22
N ASP A 146 -14.21 5.52 -3.02
CA ASP A 146 -14.94 4.34 -3.50
C ASP A 146 -14.93 4.27 -5.02
N VAL A 147 -14.75 3.06 -5.54
CA VAL A 147 -14.66 2.78 -6.98
C VAL A 147 -15.71 1.80 -7.47
N ALA A 148 -16.33 1.06 -6.57
CA ALA A 148 -17.42 0.13 -6.84
C ALA A 148 -18.21 -0.14 -5.56
N VAL A 149 -19.38 -0.75 -5.71
CA VAL A 149 -20.09 -1.46 -4.65
C VAL A 149 -20.16 -2.92 -5.03
N ALA A 150 -19.64 -3.79 -4.16
CA ALA A 150 -19.67 -5.23 -4.37
C ALA A 150 -20.88 -5.86 -3.72
N VAL A 151 -21.45 -6.87 -4.39
CA VAL A 151 -22.54 -7.71 -3.91
C VAL A 151 -22.19 -9.19 -4.16
N ASN A 152 -22.74 -10.09 -3.37
CA ASN A 152 -22.53 -11.50 -3.62
C ASN A 152 -23.33 -11.94 -4.87
N PRO A 153 -22.73 -12.67 -5.84
CA PRO A 153 -23.41 -13.07 -7.07
C PRO A 153 -24.62 -13.97 -6.85
N GLU A 154 -24.69 -14.66 -5.72
CA GLU A 154 -25.81 -15.52 -5.37
C GLU A 154 -26.85 -14.81 -4.47
N ASP A 155 -26.71 -13.53 -4.17
CA ASP A 155 -27.68 -12.78 -3.37
C ASP A 155 -28.82 -12.27 -4.26
N GLU A 156 -29.95 -12.96 -4.23
CA GLU A 156 -31.11 -12.63 -5.04
C GLU A 156 -31.63 -11.19 -4.84
N ARG A 157 -31.34 -10.58 -3.69
CA ARG A 157 -31.71 -9.19 -3.42
C ARG A 157 -31.05 -8.20 -4.36
N TYR A 158 -29.84 -8.53 -4.86
CA TYR A 158 -28.98 -7.58 -5.58
C TYR A 158 -28.53 -8.06 -6.96
N THR A 159 -28.81 -9.32 -7.37
CA THR A 159 -28.41 -9.85 -8.69
C THR A 159 -28.86 -8.97 -9.85
N HIS A 160 -30.05 -8.34 -9.75
CA HIS A 160 -30.61 -7.45 -10.78
C HIS A 160 -29.91 -6.10 -10.87
N LEU A 161 -29.04 -5.78 -9.92
CA LEU A 161 -28.24 -4.54 -9.88
C LEU A 161 -26.82 -4.72 -10.42
N ILE A 162 -26.34 -5.96 -10.59
CA ILE A 162 -24.99 -6.23 -11.08
C ILE A 162 -24.79 -5.58 -12.45
N GLY A 163 -23.72 -4.78 -12.58
CA GLY A 163 -23.43 -4.03 -13.81
C GLY A 163 -24.13 -2.68 -13.93
N LYS A 164 -25.05 -2.35 -13.02
CA LYS A 164 -25.63 -0.99 -12.97
C LYS A 164 -24.70 0.00 -12.31
N GLU A 165 -24.92 1.27 -12.63
CA GLU A 165 -24.15 2.39 -12.08
C GLU A 165 -24.87 3.01 -10.88
N LEU A 166 -24.12 3.32 -9.83
CA LEU A 166 -24.55 4.05 -8.65
C LEU A 166 -23.92 5.45 -8.64
N ILE A 167 -24.63 6.42 -8.11
CA ILE A 167 -24.10 7.76 -7.87
C ILE A 167 -23.39 7.75 -6.51
N LEU A 168 -22.08 8.01 -6.52
CA LEU A 168 -21.31 8.16 -5.31
C LEU A 168 -21.71 9.43 -4.58
N PRO A 169 -22.20 9.35 -3.34
CA PRO A 169 -22.59 10.52 -2.58
C PRO A 169 -21.48 11.56 -2.47
N LEU A 170 -21.82 12.83 -2.37
CA LEU A 170 -20.95 14.00 -2.23
C LEU A 170 -20.11 14.33 -3.48
N THR A 171 -19.77 13.37 -4.32
CA THR A 171 -18.89 13.59 -5.50
C THR A 171 -19.67 13.68 -6.81
N GLY A 172 -20.82 13.03 -6.89
CA GLY A 172 -21.57 12.87 -8.15
C GLY A 172 -20.92 11.91 -9.16
N ARG A 173 -19.80 11.27 -8.83
CA ARG A 173 -19.19 10.23 -9.71
C ARG A 173 -20.12 9.03 -9.79
N THR A 174 -20.13 8.36 -10.93
CA THR A 174 -20.74 7.03 -11.04
C THR A 174 -19.72 5.94 -10.75
N ILE A 175 -20.16 4.90 -10.07
CA ILE A 175 -19.42 3.70 -9.74
C ILE A 175 -20.27 2.46 -10.01
N PRO A 176 -19.71 1.36 -10.54
CA PRO A 176 -20.46 0.17 -10.87
C PRO A 176 -20.82 -0.67 -9.64
N VAL A 177 -21.91 -1.44 -9.77
CA VAL A 177 -22.17 -2.59 -8.90
C VAL A 177 -21.46 -3.80 -9.49
N ILE A 178 -20.56 -4.41 -8.73
CA ILE A 178 -19.79 -5.60 -9.14
C ILE A 178 -20.19 -6.82 -8.34
N ALA A 179 -20.05 -7.99 -8.95
CA ALA A 179 -20.29 -9.27 -8.28
C ALA A 179 -18.97 -9.84 -7.76
N ASP A 180 -18.89 -10.13 -6.46
CA ASP A 180 -17.69 -10.75 -5.88
C ASP A 180 -18.09 -11.64 -4.70
N GLU A 181 -17.57 -12.89 -4.70
CA GLU A 181 -17.82 -13.88 -3.65
C GLU A 181 -17.26 -13.49 -2.28
N TYR A 182 -16.38 -12.49 -2.24
CA TYR A 182 -15.86 -11.88 -1.01
C TYR A 182 -16.98 -11.35 -0.10
N VAL A 183 -18.10 -10.93 -0.68
CA VAL A 183 -19.21 -10.33 0.07
C VAL A 183 -20.03 -11.39 0.78
N GLU A 184 -20.11 -11.30 2.11
CA GLU A 184 -20.97 -12.14 2.92
C GLU A 184 -22.42 -11.62 2.88
N LYS A 185 -23.36 -12.49 2.45
CA LYS A 185 -24.78 -12.13 2.26
C LYS A 185 -25.46 -11.66 3.54
N ASP A 186 -25.06 -12.23 4.68
CA ASP A 186 -25.69 -12.01 5.98
C ASP A 186 -24.98 -10.97 6.84
N PHE A 187 -23.88 -10.40 6.34
CA PHE A 187 -23.15 -9.36 7.07
C PHE A 187 -23.59 -7.96 6.62
N GLY A 188 -23.98 -7.12 7.60
CA GLY A 188 -24.42 -5.75 7.36
C GLY A 188 -25.66 -5.69 6.47
N THR A 189 -25.52 -5.05 5.30
CA THR A 189 -26.59 -4.97 4.29
C THR A 189 -26.45 -5.99 3.17
N GLY A 190 -25.37 -6.78 3.14
CA GLY A 190 -25.01 -7.63 2.01
C GLY A 190 -24.39 -6.86 0.84
N CYS A 191 -24.09 -5.57 1.04
CA CYS A 191 -23.41 -4.72 0.07
C CYS A 191 -22.18 -4.10 0.72
N VAL A 192 -21.04 -4.16 0.04
CA VAL A 192 -19.77 -3.65 0.51
C VAL A 192 -19.24 -2.59 -0.46
N LYS A 193 -18.89 -1.40 0.05
CA LYS A 193 -18.17 -0.40 -0.75
C LYS A 193 -16.74 -0.89 -0.97
N ILE A 194 -16.20 -0.65 -2.15
CA ILE A 194 -14.85 -1.06 -2.52
C ILE A 194 -13.96 0.17 -2.64
N THR A 195 -12.99 0.26 -1.72
CA THR A 195 -12.03 1.36 -1.62
C THR A 195 -10.59 0.83 -1.67
N PRO A 196 -10.09 0.41 -2.82
CA PRO A 196 -8.86 -0.38 -2.94
C PRO A 196 -7.59 0.34 -2.46
N ALA A 197 -7.64 1.67 -2.34
CA ALA A 197 -6.52 2.47 -1.83
C ALA A 197 -6.44 2.52 -0.30
N HIS A 198 -7.44 2.01 0.43
CA HIS A 198 -7.57 2.20 1.87
C HIS A 198 -7.95 0.95 2.66
N ASP A 199 -8.10 -0.20 2.00
CA ASP A 199 -8.36 -1.49 2.62
C ASP A 199 -7.66 -2.62 1.85
N PHE A 200 -7.04 -3.57 2.55
CA PHE A 200 -6.30 -4.67 1.92
C PHE A 200 -7.22 -5.66 1.21
N ASN A 201 -8.39 -5.94 1.77
CA ASN A 201 -9.35 -6.84 1.14
C ASN A 201 -9.94 -6.17 -0.12
N ASP A 202 -10.31 -4.89 -0.02
CA ASP A 202 -10.81 -4.11 -1.16
C ASP A 202 -9.73 -3.98 -2.25
N TYR A 203 -8.45 -3.93 -1.88
CA TYR A 203 -7.34 -3.92 -2.82
C TYR A 203 -7.29 -5.21 -3.65
N GLU A 204 -7.48 -6.37 -3.03
CA GLU A 204 -7.52 -7.65 -3.76
C GLU A 204 -8.77 -7.78 -4.63
N VAL A 205 -9.94 -7.31 -4.15
CA VAL A 205 -11.16 -7.19 -4.98
C VAL A 205 -10.89 -6.27 -6.16
N GLY A 206 -10.29 -5.11 -5.90
CA GLY A 206 -9.96 -4.12 -6.93
C GLY A 206 -9.03 -4.66 -8.01
N LYS A 207 -8.06 -5.51 -7.65
CA LYS A 207 -7.19 -6.20 -8.62
C LYS A 207 -7.95 -7.19 -9.50
N ARG A 208 -8.88 -7.96 -8.93
CA ARG A 208 -9.71 -8.91 -9.70
C ARG A 208 -10.60 -8.21 -10.73
N HIS A 209 -11.08 -7.02 -10.39
CA HIS A 209 -11.99 -6.23 -11.20
C HIS A 209 -11.33 -5.07 -11.95
N ASP A 210 -10.01 -5.00 -11.96
CA ASP A 210 -9.21 -3.93 -12.61
C ASP A 210 -9.69 -2.51 -12.28
N THR A 211 -9.99 -2.27 -11.00
CA THR A 211 -10.50 -0.98 -10.54
C THR A 211 -9.38 0.03 -10.31
N ARG A 212 -9.74 1.32 -10.34
CA ARG A 212 -8.80 2.40 -10.03
C ARG A 212 -8.43 2.43 -8.55
N LEU A 213 -7.22 2.92 -8.25
CA LEU A 213 -6.76 3.20 -6.90
C LEU A 213 -6.86 4.71 -6.65
N ILE A 214 -7.81 5.14 -5.82
CA ILE A 214 -8.04 6.54 -5.48
C ILE A 214 -7.66 6.74 -4.02
N ASN A 215 -6.49 7.36 -3.79
CA ASN A 215 -6.06 7.76 -2.46
C ASN A 215 -6.73 9.08 -2.08
N VAL A 216 -7.40 9.12 -0.92
CA VAL A 216 -8.09 10.30 -0.39
C VAL A 216 -7.42 10.91 0.84
N PHE A 217 -6.35 10.27 1.35
CA PHE A 217 -5.63 10.78 2.51
C PHE A 217 -4.32 11.46 2.11
N ASP A 218 -4.01 12.54 2.80
CA ASP A 218 -2.69 13.16 2.76
C ASP A 218 -1.67 12.41 3.66
N LEU A 219 -0.45 12.94 3.80
CA LEU A 219 0.60 12.34 4.61
C LEU A 219 0.31 12.39 6.12
N GLU A 220 -0.56 13.29 6.56
CA GLU A 220 -1.06 13.41 7.93
C GLU A 220 -2.31 12.57 8.16
N ALA A 221 -2.74 11.81 7.13
CA ALA A 221 -3.90 10.95 7.15
C ALA A 221 -5.24 11.72 7.33
N LYS A 222 -5.32 12.90 6.75
CA LYS A 222 -6.53 13.71 6.65
C LYS A 222 -7.14 13.55 5.25
N VAL A 223 -8.46 13.65 5.19
CA VAL A 223 -9.23 13.74 3.93
C VAL A 223 -9.18 15.16 3.41
#